data_60246d317552ba8f74e6747f4be9f0ca
#
_entry.id   60246d317552ba8f74e6747f4be9f0ca
#
_cell.length_a   1.000
_cell.length_b   1.000
_cell.length_c   1.000
_cell.angle_alpha   90.00
_cell.angle_beta   90.00
_cell.angle_gamma   90.00
#
_symmetry.space_group_name_H-M   'P 1'
#
loop_
_entity.id
_entity.type
_entity.pdbx_description
1 polymer ?
#
loop_
_entity_poly.entity_id
_entity_poly.type
_entity_poly.pdbx_seq_one_letter_code
_entity_poly.pdbx_strand_id
1 'polypeptide(L)'
;MNNVITGDKMLSHIDRIFGDNKPITADIFLNNYCNNNCPYCTYKRWEFDDGARYMSYEDFVKYADRLIELGVLGFILTGGGEPTISKDFDKIVKWLDDNEIKYGINTNFNVYKEFNPVYLKVSLDAWDNESYMIGRGVEKYDTVINNIKRFAQYKTSKTKLGIQLLAKSVQEVEKFYERNCNLPVDYISIRPMESTDGKYYKNLLLGDIDTHPNTIITAIKRLKSLDSRVVLNYKWSLLDEQQSTCVAQWAQIAINEIGEVMYCCHKPYQIVGHILDKDIMDKKRKTITDMRMCDIPCRMTGPNFEVSKLLQHKCDVEFI
;
A
#
# COMPACT_ATOMS: atom_id res chain seq x y z
N MET A 1 -20.28 -0.65 -9.59
CA MET A 1 -19.91 0.16 -8.41
C MET A 1 -18.59 0.84 -8.72
N ASN A 2 -18.60 2.15 -8.83
CA ASN A 2 -17.40 2.92 -9.16
C ASN A 2 -16.38 2.78 -8.05
N ASN A 3 -15.27 2.13 -8.34
CA ASN A 3 -14.19 1.91 -7.41
C ASN A 3 -13.38 3.18 -7.22
N VAL A 4 -13.88 3.98 -6.30
CA VAL A 4 -13.18 4.47 -5.16
C VAL A 4 -11.93 5.27 -5.47
N ILE A 5 -12.18 6.50 -5.65
CA ILE A 5 -11.22 7.57 -5.46
C ILE A 5 -10.98 7.74 -3.95
N THR A 6 -9.76 7.97 -3.55
CA THR A 6 -9.34 8.06 -2.15
C THR A 6 -10.07 9.17 -1.37
N GLY A 7 -10.51 10.23 -2.06
CA GLY A 7 -11.30 11.31 -1.47
C GLY A 7 -12.59 10.82 -0.83
N ASP A 8 -13.35 9.96 -1.51
CA ASP A 8 -14.61 9.45 -0.98
C ASP A 8 -14.43 8.66 0.32
N LYS A 9 -13.30 7.92 0.43
CA LYS A 9 -12.97 7.20 1.67
C LYS A 9 -12.62 8.13 2.82
N MET A 10 -11.93 9.23 2.55
CA MET A 10 -11.59 10.22 3.58
C MET A 10 -12.84 10.95 4.06
N LEU A 11 -13.77 11.30 3.16
CA LEU A 11 -15.05 11.91 3.51
C LEU A 11 -15.88 11.00 4.43
N SER A 12 -15.82 9.69 4.26
CA SER A 12 -16.48 8.73 5.16
C SER A 12 -15.93 8.74 6.60
N HIS A 13 -14.84 9.45 6.84
CA HIS A 13 -14.17 9.55 8.14
C HIS A 13 -13.97 10.99 8.61
N ILE A 14 -14.80 11.92 8.09
CA ILE A 14 -14.67 13.35 8.35
C ILE A 14 -14.75 13.66 9.86
N ASP A 15 -15.66 13.00 10.57
CA ASP A 15 -15.81 13.16 12.02
C ASP A 15 -14.56 12.76 12.80
N ARG A 16 -13.86 11.72 12.31
CA ARG A 16 -12.58 11.27 12.89
C ARG A 16 -11.44 12.24 12.58
N ILE A 17 -11.47 12.87 11.41
CA ILE A 17 -10.45 13.82 10.98
C ILE A 17 -10.55 15.12 11.76
N PHE A 18 -11.76 15.65 11.97
CA PHE A 18 -12.00 16.95 12.59
C PHE A 18 -12.44 16.87 14.07
N GLY A 19 -12.95 15.72 14.50
CA GLY A 19 -13.41 15.49 15.87
C GLY A 19 -12.36 14.79 16.72
N ASP A 20 -12.46 13.47 16.81
CA ASP A 20 -11.67 12.66 17.74
C ASP A 20 -10.18 12.56 17.41
N ASN A 21 -9.77 12.97 16.19
CA ASN A 21 -8.39 12.82 15.69
C ASN A 21 -7.85 11.37 15.81
N LYS A 22 -8.71 10.38 15.62
CA LYS A 22 -8.34 8.96 15.73
C LYS A 22 -7.80 8.44 14.39
N PRO A 23 -6.75 7.62 14.39
CA PRO A 23 -6.24 6.99 13.17
C PRO A 23 -7.30 6.07 12.58
N ILE A 24 -7.25 5.92 11.24
CA ILE A 24 -8.22 5.11 10.50
C ILE A 24 -7.65 3.71 10.23
N THR A 25 -6.40 3.64 9.80
CA THR A 25 -5.76 2.40 9.36
C THR A 25 -4.37 2.27 9.96
N ALA A 26 -3.95 1.03 10.24
CA ALA A 26 -2.58 0.71 10.59
C ALA A 26 -1.92 -0.13 9.50
N ASP A 27 -0.72 0.29 9.03
CA ASP A 27 0.21 -0.57 8.32
C ASP A 27 1.07 -1.29 9.33
N ILE A 28 1.09 -2.61 9.29
CA ILE A 28 1.85 -3.44 10.23
C ILE A 28 2.88 -4.23 9.45
N PHE A 29 4.15 -4.02 9.80
CA PHE A 29 5.27 -4.76 9.24
C PHE A 29 5.57 -5.95 10.16
N LEU A 30 5.28 -7.15 9.67
CA LEU A 30 5.45 -8.36 10.48
C LEU A 30 6.91 -8.83 10.56
N ASN A 31 7.74 -8.39 9.62
CA ASN A 31 9.16 -8.70 9.56
C ASN A 31 9.91 -7.70 8.68
N ASN A 32 11.24 -7.74 8.72
CA ASN A 32 12.13 -6.93 7.89
C ASN A 32 12.86 -7.74 6.79
N TYR A 33 12.51 -9.00 6.55
CA TYR A 33 13.10 -9.85 5.52
C TYR A 33 12.09 -10.27 4.46
N CYS A 34 12.59 -10.53 3.25
CA CYS A 34 11.78 -10.84 2.08
C CYS A 34 12.42 -11.95 1.26
N ASN A 35 11.59 -12.79 0.64
CA ASN A 35 12.03 -13.83 -0.32
C ASN A 35 12.06 -13.34 -1.77
N ASN A 36 11.92 -12.02 -2.00
CA ASN A 36 12.17 -11.32 -3.26
C ASN A 36 13.38 -10.39 -3.13
N ASN A 37 13.93 -9.99 -4.29
CA ASN A 37 15.04 -9.03 -4.37
C ASN A 37 14.74 -7.88 -5.34
N CYS A 38 13.56 -7.26 -5.21
CA CYS A 38 13.09 -6.20 -6.10
C CYS A 38 14.07 -5.02 -6.14
N PRO A 39 14.52 -4.57 -7.34
CA PRO A 39 15.47 -3.46 -7.47
C PRO A 39 14.87 -2.10 -7.06
N TYR A 40 13.54 -1.98 -7.12
CA TYR A 40 12.79 -0.77 -6.75
C TYR A 40 12.13 -0.87 -5.36
N CYS A 41 12.59 -1.80 -4.52
CA CYS A 41 12.01 -1.94 -3.18
C CYS A 41 12.27 -0.69 -2.33
N THR A 42 11.22 0.00 -1.94
CA THR A 42 11.30 1.21 -1.13
C THR A 42 12.01 0.94 0.20
N TYR A 43 11.78 -0.23 0.80
CA TYR A 43 12.36 -0.59 2.08
C TYR A 43 13.87 -0.86 2.01
N LYS A 44 14.34 -1.54 0.95
CA LYS A 44 15.78 -1.82 0.77
C LYS A 44 16.64 -0.58 0.58
N ARG A 45 16.06 0.53 0.13
CA ARG A 45 16.80 1.79 -0.05
C ARG A 45 17.40 2.34 1.24
N TRP A 46 16.89 1.91 2.37
CA TRP A 46 17.28 2.46 3.66
C TRP A 46 18.34 1.61 4.38
N GLU A 47 18.84 0.54 3.74
CA GLU A 47 19.96 -0.28 4.21
C GLU A 47 19.98 -0.50 5.74
N PHE A 48 18.85 -0.99 6.28
CA PHE A 48 18.79 -1.32 7.70
C PHE A 48 19.66 -2.54 7.97
N ASP A 49 20.79 -2.35 8.66
CA ASP A 49 21.72 -3.42 9.07
C ASP A 49 21.31 -4.03 10.43
N ASP A 50 20.04 -4.31 10.59
CA ASP A 50 19.49 -4.72 11.89
C ASP A 50 19.35 -6.24 12.04
N GLY A 51 19.87 -7.04 11.11
CA GLY A 51 19.64 -8.49 11.05
C GLY A 51 18.18 -8.85 10.74
N ALA A 52 17.89 -10.13 10.66
CA ALA A 52 16.53 -10.63 10.40
C ALA A 52 15.68 -10.57 11.69
N ARG A 53 14.61 -9.76 11.67
CA ARG A 53 13.66 -9.61 12.78
C ARG A 53 12.23 -9.90 12.32
N TYR A 54 11.39 -10.32 13.25
CA TYR A 54 9.96 -10.50 13.02
C TYR A 54 9.18 -10.15 14.30
N MET A 55 7.93 -9.76 14.12
CA MET A 55 6.99 -9.53 15.20
C MET A 55 6.51 -10.88 15.74
N SER A 56 6.73 -11.15 17.04
CA SER A 56 6.18 -12.33 17.68
C SER A 56 4.64 -12.25 17.75
N TYR A 57 3.98 -13.39 17.88
CA TYR A 57 2.53 -13.41 18.08
C TYR A 57 2.12 -12.62 19.32
N GLU A 58 2.84 -12.75 20.40
CA GLU A 58 2.60 -12.08 21.68
C GLU A 58 2.74 -10.55 21.53
N ASP A 59 3.77 -10.08 20.84
CA ASP A 59 3.95 -8.65 20.56
C ASP A 59 2.88 -8.14 19.59
N PHE A 60 2.53 -8.92 18.57
CA PHE A 60 1.45 -8.56 17.66
C PHE A 60 0.14 -8.31 18.41
N VAL A 61 -0.29 -9.24 19.28
CA VAL A 61 -1.53 -9.08 20.05
C VAL A 61 -1.48 -7.81 20.89
N LYS A 62 -0.40 -7.59 21.61
CA LYS A 62 -0.19 -6.40 22.44
C LYS A 62 -0.25 -5.09 21.62
N TYR A 63 0.35 -5.07 20.45
CA TYR A 63 0.33 -3.89 19.57
C TYR A 63 -1.03 -3.71 18.89
N ALA A 64 -1.68 -4.80 18.51
CA ALA A 64 -3.02 -4.79 17.94
C ALA A 64 -4.06 -4.25 18.92
N ASP A 65 -4.04 -4.70 20.18
CA ASP A 65 -4.92 -4.18 21.25
C ASP A 65 -4.72 -2.66 21.39
N ARG A 66 -3.46 -2.21 21.41
CA ARG A 66 -3.17 -0.78 21.51
C ARG A 66 -3.65 0.01 20.27
N LEU A 67 -3.51 -0.52 19.06
CA LEU A 67 -4.04 0.10 17.84
C LEU A 67 -5.57 0.21 17.89
N ILE A 68 -6.26 -0.81 18.40
CA ILE A 68 -7.72 -0.82 18.59
C ILE A 68 -8.13 0.25 19.61
N GLU A 69 -7.45 0.36 20.76
CA GLU A 69 -7.67 1.42 21.75
C GLU A 69 -7.50 2.83 21.15
N LEU A 70 -6.51 3.01 20.28
CA LEU A 70 -6.30 4.26 19.54
C LEU A 70 -7.40 4.53 18.50
N GLY A 71 -8.27 3.56 18.22
CA GLY A 71 -9.42 3.68 17.35
C GLY A 71 -9.16 3.28 15.90
N VAL A 72 -8.09 2.54 15.59
CA VAL A 72 -7.84 1.99 14.25
C VAL A 72 -8.98 1.06 13.84
N LEU A 73 -9.46 1.20 12.61
CA LEU A 73 -10.61 0.44 12.07
C LEU A 73 -10.20 -0.75 11.22
N GLY A 74 -8.98 -0.76 10.70
CA GLY A 74 -8.51 -1.83 9.83
C GLY A 74 -7.00 -1.91 9.79
N PHE A 75 -6.48 -3.12 9.66
CA PHE A 75 -5.07 -3.41 9.60
C PHE A 75 -4.64 -3.74 8.18
N ILE A 76 -3.44 -3.36 7.80
CA ILE A 76 -2.82 -3.76 6.55
C ILE A 76 -1.53 -4.49 6.90
N LEU A 77 -1.54 -5.80 6.75
CA LEU A 77 -0.32 -6.60 6.84
C LEU A 77 0.47 -6.37 5.56
N THR A 78 1.57 -5.69 5.70
CA THR A 78 2.43 -5.29 4.58
C THR A 78 3.87 -5.31 5.06
N GLY A 79 4.78 -4.68 4.37
CA GLY A 79 6.03 -4.84 4.97
C GLY A 79 7.13 -3.93 4.67
N GLY A 80 8.07 -3.99 5.61
CA GLY A 80 9.47 -4.00 5.46
C GLY A 80 9.96 -5.22 4.70
N GLY A 81 9.44 -6.41 5.02
CA GLY A 81 9.64 -7.68 4.33
C GLY A 81 8.39 -8.24 3.65
N GLU A 82 8.37 -9.55 3.47
CA GLU A 82 7.19 -10.26 2.98
C GLU A 82 6.39 -10.81 4.17
N PRO A 83 5.14 -10.38 4.38
CA PRO A 83 4.36 -10.78 5.56
C PRO A 83 4.11 -12.29 5.63
N THR A 84 3.87 -12.98 4.50
CA THR A 84 3.49 -14.40 4.48
C THR A 84 4.60 -15.35 4.91
N ILE A 85 5.84 -14.89 4.97
CA ILE A 85 6.98 -15.68 5.48
C ILE A 85 7.38 -15.31 6.90
N SER A 86 6.66 -14.40 7.55
CA SER A 86 6.86 -14.11 8.96
C SER A 86 6.55 -15.35 9.80
N LYS A 87 7.37 -15.61 10.82
CA LYS A 87 7.36 -16.85 11.58
C LYS A 87 5.99 -17.15 12.22
N ASP A 88 5.34 -16.13 12.75
CA ASP A 88 4.05 -16.29 13.43
C ASP A 88 2.84 -15.83 12.58
N PHE A 89 3.02 -15.67 11.26
CA PHE A 89 1.97 -15.19 10.36
C PHE A 89 0.64 -15.95 10.52
N ASP A 90 0.68 -17.29 10.55
CA ASP A 90 -0.53 -18.11 10.63
C ASP A 90 -1.28 -17.92 11.95
N LYS A 91 -0.57 -17.73 13.06
CA LYS A 91 -1.17 -17.41 14.37
C LYS A 91 -1.80 -16.02 14.37
N ILE A 92 -1.10 -15.07 13.74
CA ILE A 92 -1.54 -13.66 13.64
C ILE A 92 -2.84 -13.56 12.83
N VAL A 93 -2.89 -14.17 11.64
CA VAL A 93 -4.11 -14.10 10.82
C VAL A 93 -5.28 -14.84 11.46
N LYS A 94 -4.99 -15.96 12.14
CA LYS A 94 -6.02 -16.65 12.93
C LYS A 94 -6.58 -15.77 14.04
N TRP A 95 -5.74 -15.04 14.77
CA TRP A 95 -6.17 -14.12 15.81
C TRP A 95 -7.04 -12.99 15.22
N LEU A 96 -6.66 -12.45 14.06
CA LEU A 96 -7.44 -11.42 13.35
C LEU A 96 -8.83 -11.93 12.96
N ASP A 97 -8.91 -13.16 12.43
CA ASP A 97 -10.16 -13.80 12.05
C ASP A 97 -11.03 -14.10 13.29
N ASP A 98 -10.45 -14.67 14.36
CA ASP A 98 -11.15 -15.01 15.60
C ASP A 98 -11.72 -13.77 16.32
N ASN A 99 -11.07 -12.62 16.20
CA ASN A 99 -11.49 -11.34 16.79
C ASN A 99 -12.28 -10.45 15.82
N GLU A 100 -12.65 -10.96 14.64
CA GLU A 100 -13.40 -10.23 13.60
C GLU A 100 -12.76 -8.89 13.17
N ILE A 101 -11.44 -8.79 13.28
CA ILE A 101 -10.70 -7.58 12.90
C ILE A 101 -10.60 -7.51 11.37
N LYS A 102 -10.98 -6.37 10.79
CA LYS A 102 -10.83 -6.14 9.35
C LYS A 102 -9.37 -5.95 8.99
N TYR A 103 -8.86 -6.79 8.09
CA TYR A 103 -7.49 -6.67 7.61
C TYR A 103 -7.36 -6.88 6.10
N GLY A 104 -6.34 -6.30 5.54
CA GLY A 104 -5.90 -6.51 4.16
C GLY A 104 -4.46 -6.97 4.13
N ILE A 105 -4.06 -7.65 3.05
CA ILE A 105 -2.68 -8.13 2.89
C ILE A 105 -2.11 -7.67 1.56
N ASN A 106 -0.90 -7.10 1.59
CA ASN A 106 -0.06 -6.86 0.42
C ASN A 106 1.09 -7.87 0.44
N THR A 107 1.21 -8.72 -0.57
CA THR A 107 2.17 -9.82 -0.60
C THR A 107 2.77 -10.03 -1.98
N ASN A 108 3.98 -10.59 -2.07
CA ASN A 108 4.53 -11.13 -3.31
C ASN A 108 3.91 -12.49 -3.68
N PHE A 109 3.29 -13.14 -2.71
CA PHE A 109 2.57 -14.40 -2.83
C PHE A 109 3.39 -15.59 -3.38
N ASN A 110 4.72 -15.58 -3.19
CA ASN A 110 5.59 -16.71 -3.53
C ASN A 110 5.32 -17.93 -2.65
N VAL A 111 4.79 -17.72 -1.45
CA VAL A 111 4.38 -18.78 -0.51
C VAL A 111 2.86 -18.77 -0.43
N TYR A 112 2.26 -19.92 -0.71
CA TYR A 112 0.81 -20.08 -0.57
C TYR A 112 0.41 -20.20 0.90
N LYS A 113 -0.61 -19.45 1.28
CA LYS A 113 -1.23 -19.47 2.60
C LYS A 113 -2.75 -19.32 2.46
N GLU A 114 -3.49 -19.83 3.44
CA GLU A 114 -4.95 -19.74 3.52
C GLU A 114 -5.36 -18.80 4.67
N PHE A 115 -6.14 -17.76 4.33
CA PHE A 115 -6.59 -16.74 5.26
C PHE A 115 -7.77 -15.97 4.64
N ASN A 116 -8.53 -15.20 5.46
CA ASN A 116 -9.78 -14.54 5.05
C ASN A 116 -9.73 -13.00 5.17
N PRO A 117 -8.84 -12.29 4.50
CA PRO A 117 -8.75 -10.83 4.56
C PRO A 117 -9.92 -10.17 3.82
N VAL A 118 -10.18 -8.91 4.11
CA VAL A 118 -11.08 -8.09 3.29
C VAL A 118 -10.53 -7.95 1.87
N TYR A 119 -9.20 -7.83 1.73
CA TYR A 119 -8.54 -7.89 0.42
C TYR A 119 -7.16 -8.57 0.50
N LEU A 120 -6.83 -9.29 -0.56
CA LEU A 120 -5.48 -9.76 -0.85
C LEU A 120 -4.99 -9.07 -2.12
N LYS A 121 -3.91 -8.31 -2.03
CA LYS A 121 -3.26 -7.67 -3.16
C LYS A 121 -1.93 -8.34 -3.44
N VAL A 122 -1.87 -9.05 -4.56
CA VAL A 122 -0.64 -9.69 -5.03
C VAL A 122 0.18 -8.70 -5.84
N SER A 123 1.41 -8.47 -5.38
CA SER A 123 2.39 -7.64 -6.06
C SER A 123 3.04 -8.44 -7.20
N LEU A 124 2.33 -8.60 -8.33
CA LEU A 124 2.78 -9.46 -9.45
C LEU A 124 3.82 -8.77 -10.32
N ASP A 125 3.50 -7.57 -10.86
CA ASP A 125 4.36 -6.68 -11.65
C ASP A 125 5.10 -7.37 -12.81
N ALA A 126 4.52 -8.43 -13.39
CA ALA A 126 5.14 -9.24 -14.41
C ALA A 126 4.11 -9.97 -15.28
N TRP A 127 4.55 -10.45 -16.46
CA TRP A 127 3.74 -11.21 -17.41
C TRP A 127 4.37 -12.58 -17.80
N ASP A 128 5.61 -12.86 -17.35
CA ASP A 128 6.35 -14.11 -17.50
C ASP A 128 7.49 -14.21 -16.47
N ASN A 129 8.24 -15.32 -16.47
CA ASN A 129 9.35 -15.52 -15.53
C ASN A 129 10.49 -14.53 -15.76
N GLU A 130 10.77 -14.12 -16.99
CA GLU A 130 11.82 -13.15 -17.30
C GLU A 130 11.49 -11.77 -16.73
N SER A 131 10.29 -11.25 -16.99
CA SER A 131 9.83 -9.97 -16.45
C SER A 131 9.72 -10.00 -14.91
N TYR A 132 9.35 -11.17 -14.34
CA TYR A 132 9.32 -11.34 -12.89
C TYR A 132 10.73 -11.31 -12.29
N MET A 133 11.70 -11.98 -12.94
CA MET A 133 13.10 -11.91 -12.52
C MET A 133 13.65 -10.48 -12.58
N ILE A 134 13.36 -9.74 -13.65
CA ILE A 134 13.78 -8.33 -13.79
C ILE A 134 13.13 -7.45 -12.70
N GLY A 135 11.83 -7.59 -12.47
CA GLY A 135 11.08 -6.73 -11.54
C GLY A 135 11.13 -7.19 -10.09
N ARG A 136 11.25 -8.49 -9.82
CA ARG A 136 11.14 -9.07 -8.48
C ARG A 136 12.42 -9.73 -7.98
N GLY A 137 13.43 -9.91 -8.86
CA GLY A 137 14.75 -10.45 -8.52
C GLY A 137 14.76 -11.95 -8.23
N VAL A 138 13.72 -12.69 -8.64
CA VAL A 138 13.59 -14.16 -8.48
C VAL A 138 12.73 -14.74 -9.61
N GLU A 139 12.89 -16.03 -9.92
CA GLU A 139 12.08 -16.74 -10.92
C GLU A 139 10.90 -17.45 -10.25
N LYS A 140 9.80 -16.73 -10.04
CA LYS A 140 8.62 -17.25 -9.32
C LYS A 140 7.26 -16.91 -9.97
N TYR A 141 7.24 -16.40 -11.20
CA TYR A 141 6.00 -16.03 -11.88
C TYR A 141 4.98 -17.16 -11.89
N ASP A 142 5.34 -18.34 -12.41
CA ASP A 142 4.41 -19.47 -12.50
C ASP A 142 3.94 -19.97 -11.12
N THR A 143 4.82 -19.90 -10.11
CA THR A 143 4.46 -20.21 -8.72
C THR A 143 3.38 -19.26 -8.22
N VAL A 144 3.55 -17.96 -8.45
CA VAL A 144 2.58 -16.93 -8.02
C VAL A 144 1.26 -17.08 -8.77
N ILE A 145 1.30 -17.34 -10.08
CA ILE A 145 0.10 -17.59 -10.87
C ILE A 145 -0.70 -18.79 -10.34
N ASN A 146 -0.01 -19.88 -10.00
CA ASN A 146 -0.65 -21.06 -9.42
C ASN A 146 -1.24 -20.77 -8.04
N ASN A 147 -0.52 -20.01 -7.20
CA ASN A 147 -1.02 -19.59 -5.89
C ASN A 147 -2.26 -18.68 -6.00
N ILE A 148 -2.30 -17.76 -6.96
CA ILE A 148 -3.47 -16.92 -7.26
C ILE A 148 -4.67 -17.79 -7.62
N LYS A 149 -4.50 -18.75 -8.55
CA LYS A 149 -5.58 -19.65 -8.98
C LYS A 149 -6.10 -20.50 -7.82
N ARG A 150 -5.20 -21.06 -7.00
CA ARG A 150 -5.55 -21.83 -5.83
C ARG A 150 -6.28 -20.99 -4.79
N PHE A 151 -5.82 -19.78 -4.49
CA PHE A 151 -6.48 -18.89 -3.54
C PHE A 151 -7.86 -18.42 -4.01
N ALA A 152 -8.03 -18.21 -5.31
CA ALA A 152 -9.33 -17.86 -5.88
C ALA A 152 -10.40 -18.95 -5.68
N GLN A 153 -9.98 -20.22 -5.60
CA GLN A 153 -10.86 -21.34 -5.27
C GLN A 153 -11.16 -21.42 -3.76
N TYR A 154 -10.21 -21.03 -2.93
CA TYR A 154 -10.33 -21.06 -1.47
C TYR A 154 -11.12 -19.87 -0.91
N LYS A 155 -10.86 -18.66 -1.40
CA LYS A 155 -11.41 -17.42 -0.84
C LYS A 155 -12.94 -17.39 -0.81
N THR A 156 -13.50 -16.72 0.19
CA THR A 156 -14.93 -16.42 0.24
C THR A 156 -15.28 -15.19 -0.61
N SER A 157 -16.58 -14.95 -0.83
CA SER A 157 -17.08 -13.75 -1.53
C SER A 157 -16.75 -12.44 -0.80
N LYS A 158 -16.42 -12.49 0.50
CA LYS A 158 -16.05 -11.34 1.31
C LYS A 158 -14.64 -10.83 0.98
N THR A 159 -13.74 -11.70 0.51
CA THR A 159 -12.36 -11.37 0.15
C THR A 159 -12.25 -10.89 -1.28
N LYS A 160 -11.64 -9.73 -1.49
CA LYS A 160 -11.28 -9.20 -2.82
C LYS A 160 -9.84 -9.57 -3.16
N LEU A 161 -9.67 -10.46 -4.13
CA LEU A 161 -8.36 -10.85 -4.67
C LEU A 161 -7.97 -9.93 -5.82
N GLY A 162 -6.81 -9.31 -5.77
CA GLY A 162 -6.32 -8.46 -6.83
C GLY A 162 -4.85 -8.66 -7.15
N ILE A 163 -4.50 -8.35 -8.41
CA ILE A 163 -3.10 -8.27 -8.87
C ILE A 163 -2.72 -6.83 -9.15
N GLN A 164 -1.43 -6.52 -9.00
CA GLN A 164 -0.89 -5.19 -9.22
C GLN A 164 0.20 -5.20 -10.29
N LEU A 165 0.22 -4.14 -11.09
CA LEU A 165 1.35 -3.72 -11.93
C LEU A 165 1.82 -2.34 -11.50
N LEU A 166 3.12 -2.18 -11.29
CA LEU A 166 3.81 -0.88 -11.24
C LEU A 166 4.28 -0.58 -12.66
N ALA A 167 3.50 0.21 -13.39
CA ALA A 167 3.73 0.46 -14.82
C ALA A 167 4.69 1.61 -15.08
N LYS A 168 5.53 1.46 -16.12
CA LYS A 168 6.46 2.45 -16.63
C LYS A 168 6.20 2.81 -18.10
N SER A 169 5.48 1.95 -18.83
CA SER A 169 5.19 2.13 -20.25
C SER A 169 3.84 1.55 -20.65
N VAL A 170 3.34 1.95 -21.83
CA VAL A 170 2.16 1.36 -22.46
C VAL A 170 2.37 -0.11 -22.74
N GLN A 171 3.55 -0.49 -23.24
CA GLN A 171 3.88 -1.87 -23.57
C GLN A 171 3.80 -2.79 -22.33
N GLU A 172 4.29 -2.34 -21.17
CA GLU A 172 4.17 -3.10 -19.93
C GLU A 172 2.70 -3.29 -19.52
N VAL A 173 1.88 -2.26 -19.67
CA VAL A 173 0.43 -2.31 -19.36
C VAL A 173 -0.27 -3.33 -20.28
N GLU A 174 0.01 -3.29 -21.56
CA GLU A 174 -0.61 -4.18 -22.55
C GLU A 174 -0.18 -5.64 -22.36
N LYS A 175 1.12 -5.91 -22.25
CA LYS A 175 1.67 -7.25 -22.00
C LYS A 175 1.15 -7.84 -20.68
N PHE A 176 1.15 -7.02 -19.63
CA PHE A 176 0.63 -7.45 -18.33
C PHE A 176 -0.84 -7.84 -18.40
N TYR A 177 -1.67 -7.02 -19.04
CA TYR A 177 -3.08 -7.29 -19.19
C TYR A 177 -3.32 -8.53 -20.07
N GLU A 178 -2.72 -8.59 -21.26
CA GLU A 178 -2.85 -9.71 -22.20
C GLU A 178 -2.56 -11.05 -21.50
N ARG A 179 -1.50 -11.11 -20.74
CA ARG A 179 -1.04 -12.33 -20.08
C ARG A 179 -1.86 -12.71 -18.85
N ASN A 180 -2.40 -11.74 -18.13
CA ASN A 180 -3.02 -11.94 -16.83
C ASN A 180 -4.54 -11.71 -16.81
N CYS A 181 -5.17 -11.24 -17.89
CA CYS A 181 -6.61 -10.93 -17.91
C CYS A 181 -7.51 -12.12 -17.63
N ASN A 182 -7.06 -13.36 -17.88
CA ASN A 182 -7.83 -14.57 -17.60
C ASN A 182 -7.65 -15.12 -16.17
N LEU A 183 -6.86 -14.45 -15.33
CA LEU A 183 -6.75 -14.86 -13.93
C LEU A 183 -8.07 -14.63 -13.18
N PRO A 184 -8.43 -15.53 -12.26
CA PRO A 184 -9.66 -15.43 -11.46
C PRO A 184 -9.50 -14.41 -10.33
N VAL A 185 -9.30 -13.13 -10.68
CA VAL A 185 -9.13 -12.02 -9.76
C VAL A 185 -10.31 -11.05 -9.82
N ASP A 186 -10.59 -10.37 -8.70
CA ASP A 186 -11.66 -9.40 -8.59
C ASP A 186 -11.25 -8.01 -9.15
N TYR A 187 -9.94 -7.70 -9.16
CA TYR A 187 -9.43 -6.45 -9.72
C TYR A 187 -7.98 -6.55 -10.21
N ILE A 188 -7.65 -5.72 -11.18
CA ILE A 188 -6.32 -5.54 -11.76
C ILE A 188 -5.91 -4.09 -11.55
N SER A 189 -5.01 -3.83 -10.59
CA SER A 189 -4.59 -2.48 -10.21
C SER A 189 -3.35 -2.07 -11.00
N ILE A 190 -3.47 -1.08 -11.85
CA ILE A 190 -2.35 -0.52 -12.60
C ILE A 190 -1.96 0.82 -11.96
N ARG A 191 -0.76 0.87 -11.40
CA ARG A 191 -0.24 2.01 -10.64
C ARG A 191 0.99 2.56 -11.34
N PRO A 192 1.28 3.86 -11.20
CA PRO A 192 2.58 4.37 -11.56
C PRO A 192 3.66 3.81 -10.62
N MET A 193 4.87 3.62 -11.14
CA MET A 193 6.03 3.34 -10.31
C MET A 193 6.35 4.55 -9.44
N GLU A 194 6.69 4.31 -8.19
CA GLU A 194 7.03 5.36 -7.22
C GLU A 194 8.55 5.60 -7.21
N SER A 195 8.96 6.85 -7.02
CA SER A 195 10.35 7.24 -6.87
C SER A 195 10.52 8.24 -5.74
N THR A 196 11.56 8.06 -4.92
CA THR A 196 11.89 8.95 -3.79
C THR A 196 12.40 10.32 -4.20
N ASP A 197 13.00 10.45 -5.38
CA ASP A 197 13.65 11.68 -5.82
C ASP A 197 12.97 12.36 -7.01
N GLY A 198 11.88 11.80 -7.49
CA GLY A 198 11.20 12.24 -8.71
C GLY A 198 12.01 12.09 -9.99
N LYS A 199 13.30 11.76 -9.90
CA LYS A 199 14.19 11.65 -11.07
C LYS A 199 13.89 10.42 -11.90
N TYR A 200 13.60 9.31 -11.24
CA TYR A 200 13.27 8.07 -11.93
C TYR A 200 12.04 8.26 -12.84
N TYR A 201 11.03 8.93 -12.32
CA TYR A 201 9.84 9.30 -13.09
C TYR A 201 10.15 10.25 -14.22
N LYS A 202 10.87 11.34 -13.93
CA LYS A 202 11.24 12.33 -14.95
C LYS A 202 12.12 11.73 -16.04
N ASN A 203 13.07 10.87 -15.70
CA ASN A 203 13.94 10.21 -16.65
C ASN A 203 13.22 9.15 -17.49
N LEU A 204 12.22 8.46 -16.94
CA LEU A 204 11.37 7.53 -17.67
C LEU A 204 10.39 8.23 -18.61
N LEU A 205 10.00 9.47 -18.28
CA LEU A 205 8.99 10.23 -19.02
C LEU A 205 9.57 11.11 -20.13
N LEU A 206 10.89 11.32 -20.18
CA LEU A 206 11.52 12.31 -21.07
C LEU A 206 12.05 11.74 -22.40
N GLY A 207 12.01 10.43 -22.62
CA GLY A 207 12.69 9.83 -23.77
C GLY A 207 11.81 9.07 -24.79
N ASP A 208 10.61 8.63 -24.39
CA ASP A 208 9.76 7.78 -25.23
C ASP A 208 8.29 8.19 -25.10
N ILE A 209 7.60 8.34 -26.23
CA ILE A 209 6.16 8.67 -26.28
C ILE A 209 5.34 7.63 -25.53
N ASP A 210 5.73 6.37 -25.57
CA ASP A 210 5.03 5.26 -24.89
C ASP A 210 5.17 5.29 -23.37
N THR A 211 6.09 6.08 -22.83
CA THR A 211 6.29 6.25 -21.38
C THR A 211 5.60 7.50 -20.81
N HIS A 212 5.06 8.37 -21.67
CA HIS A 212 4.37 9.56 -21.20
C HIS A 212 3.12 9.21 -20.39
N PRO A 213 2.90 9.80 -19.19
CA PRO A 213 1.78 9.45 -18.32
C PRO A 213 0.42 9.45 -19.00
N ASN A 214 0.14 10.43 -19.85
CA ASN A 214 -1.14 10.53 -20.54
C ASN A 214 -1.37 9.39 -21.55
N THR A 215 -0.33 8.87 -22.22
CA THR A 215 -0.46 7.71 -23.10
C THR A 215 -0.72 6.45 -22.30
N ILE A 216 -0.02 6.27 -21.17
CA ILE A 216 -0.26 5.15 -20.25
C ILE A 216 -1.68 5.21 -19.67
N ILE A 217 -2.12 6.38 -19.19
CA ILE A 217 -3.49 6.59 -18.67
C ILE A 217 -4.53 6.25 -19.75
N THR A 218 -4.29 6.66 -21.00
CA THR A 218 -5.19 6.36 -22.13
C THR A 218 -5.27 4.87 -22.39
N ALA A 219 -4.15 4.15 -22.38
CA ALA A 219 -4.11 2.69 -22.53
C ALA A 219 -4.88 2.01 -21.38
N ILE A 220 -4.68 2.44 -20.13
CA ILE A 220 -5.40 1.89 -18.97
C ILE A 220 -6.91 2.16 -19.10
N LYS A 221 -7.32 3.36 -19.50
CA LYS A 221 -8.73 3.69 -19.71
C LYS A 221 -9.37 2.83 -20.81
N ARG A 222 -8.64 2.56 -21.89
CA ARG A 222 -9.08 1.63 -22.94
C ARG A 222 -9.29 0.23 -22.38
N LEU A 223 -8.32 -0.31 -21.64
CA LEU A 223 -8.46 -1.63 -21.02
C LEU A 223 -9.64 -1.67 -20.02
N LYS A 224 -9.82 -0.62 -19.23
CA LYS A 224 -10.95 -0.51 -18.28
C LYS A 224 -12.30 -0.51 -19.00
N SER A 225 -12.41 0.02 -20.21
CA SER A 225 -13.66 -0.06 -21.00
C SER A 225 -13.98 -1.47 -21.50
N LEU A 226 -12.95 -2.32 -21.63
CA LEU A 226 -13.08 -3.73 -22.06
C LEU A 226 -13.27 -4.68 -20.86
N ASP A 227 -12.65 -4.35 -19.73
CA ASP A 227 -12.66 -5.18 -18.51
C ASP A 227 -12.85 -4.29 -17.27
N SER A 228 -14.02 -4.35 -16.67
CA SER A 228 -14.38 -3.55 -15.49
C SER A 228 -13.53 -3.83 -14.25
N ARG A 229 -12.77 -4.94 -14.22
CA ARG A 229 -11.82 -5.28 -13.16
C ARG A 229 -10.57 -4.40 -13.20
N VAL A 230 -10.25 -3.79 -14.36
CA VAL A 230 -9.10 -2.89 -14.49
C VAL A 230 -9.35 -1.60 -13.71
N VAL A 231 -8.44 -1.30 -12.79
CA VAL A 231 -8.48 -0.11 -11.94
C VAL A 231 -7.37 0.85 -12.36
N LEU A 232 -7.77 2.00 -12.88
CA LEU A 232 -6.88 3.15 -13.01
C LEU A 232 -6.64 3.74 -11.63
N ASN A 233 -5.43 3.53 -11.09
CA ASN A 233 -5.10 4.03 -9.77
C ASN A 233 -5.05 5.56 -9.76
N TYR A 234 -5.62 6.19 -8.74
CA TYR A 234 -5.68 7.65 -8.62
C TYR A 234 -4.31 8.34 -8.59
N LYS A 235 -3.24 7.62 -8.23
CA LYS A 235 -1.86 8.14 -8.24
C LYS A 235 -1.42 8.65 -9.62
N TRP A 236 -2.04 8.18 -10.70
CA TRP A 236 -1.78 8.69 -12.04
C TRP A 236 -2.18 10.17 -12.22
N SER A 237 -3.12 10.68 -11.44
CA SER A 237 -3.50 12.10 -11.43
C SER A 237 -2.65 12.98 -10.50
N LEU A 238 -1.70 12.37 -9.77
CA LEU A 238 -0.90 13.04 -8.73
C LEU A 238 0.60 13.00 -9.03
N LEU A 239 1.00 12.73 -10.28
CA LEU A 239 2.40 12.51 -10.68
C LEU A 239 3.28 13.74 -10.43
N ASP A 240 2.73 14.93 -10.59
CA ASP A 240 3.44 16.20 -10.44
C ASP A 240 3.14 16.91 -9.11
N GLU A 241 2.35 16.27 -8.24
CA GLU A 241 1.87 16.85 -6.99
C GLU A 241 2.88 16.62 -5.86
N GLN A 242 3.78 17.56 -5.67
CA GLN A 242 4.64 17.59 -4.49
C GLN A 242 4.04 18.52 -3.43
N GLN A 243 3.80 17.99 -2.25
CA GLN A 243 3.24 18.75 -1.14
C GLN A 243 4.33 19.33 -0.26
N SER A 244 4.09 20.52 0.29
CA SER A 244 5.01 21.18 1.23
C SER A 244 4.91 20.62 2.65
N THR A 245 3.73 20.08 3.03
CA THR A 245 3.46 19.53 4.35
C THR A 245 2.58 18.28 4.24
N CYS A 246 2.72 17.34 5.17
CA CYS A 246 1.85 16.17 5.27
C CYS A 246 0.99 16.25 6.53
N VAL A 247 -0.22 16.79 6.36
CA VAL A 247 -1.18 16.96 7.47
C VAL A 247 -2.05 15.72 7.72
N ALA A 248 -2.07 14.76 6.80
CA ALA A 248 -2.90 13.56 6.89
C ALA A 248 -2.12 12.29 7.35
N GLN A 249 -0.81 12.40 7.63
CA GLN A 249 0.03 11.24 7.95
C GLN A 249 -0.39 10.48 9.23
N TRP A 250 -1.05 11.16 10.15
CA TRP A 250 -1.53 10.57 11.39
C TRP A 250 -2.77 9.67 11.19
N ALA A 251 -3.54 9.89 10.12
CA ALA A 251 -4.72 9.07 9.83
C ALA A 251 -4.37 7.62 9.49
N GLN A 252 -3.10 7.37 9.13
CA GLN A 252 -2.56 6.05 8.90
C GLN A 252 -1.30 5.85 9.74
N ILE A 253 -1.41 5.03 10.78
CA ILE A 253 -0.26 4.62 11.59
C ILE A 253 0.52 3.54 10.82
N ALA A 254 1.85 3.60 10.87
CA ALA A 254 2.72 2.54 10.38
C ALA A 254 3.63 2.08 11.52
N ILE A 255 3.64 0.78 11.80
CA ILE A 255 4.51 0.19 12.82
C ILE A 255 5.40 -0.88 12.21
N ASN A 256 6.63 -0.97 12.70
CA ASN A 256 7.57 -2.02 12.33
C ASN A 256 7.46 -3.25 13.24
N GLU A 257 8.28 -4.27 12.98
CA GLU A 257 8.26 -5.57 13.64
C GLU A 257 8.61 -5.54 15.13
N ILE A 258 9.12 -4.43 15.63
CA ILE A 258 9.43 -4.24 17.07
C ILE A 258 8.53 -3.18 17.72
N GLY A 259 7.45 -2.77 17.05
CA GLY A 259 6.45 -1.85 17.60
C GLY A 259 6.82 -0.37 17.52
N GLU A 260 7.89 -0.01 16.83
CA GLU A 260 8.21 1.39 16.58
C GLU A 260 7.25 2.00 15.57
N VAL A 261 6.74 3.19 15.90
CA VAL A 261 5.85 3.96 15.04
C VAL A 261 6.68 4.80 14.09
N MET A 262 6.58 4.48 12.82
CA MET A 262 7.23 5.23 11.74
C MET A 262 6.44 6.50 11.40
N TYR A 263 7.12 7.51 10.86
CA TYR A 263 6.43 8.69 10.33
C TYR A 263 5.35 8.30 9.31
N CYS A 264 5.69 7.45 8.36
CA CYS A 264 4.76 6.75 7.46
C CYS A 264 5.48 5.53 6.85
N CYS A 265 4.75 4.66 6.17
CA CYS A 265 5.31 3.47 5.52
C CYS A 265 6.34 3.78 4.41
N HIS A 266 6.39 5.01 3.89
CA HIS A 266 7.40 5.46 2.92
C HIS A 266 8.63 6.10 3.58
N LYS A 267 8.59 6.33 4.89
CA LYS A 267 9.71 6.87 5.70
C LYS A 267 9.95 5.99 6.93
N PRO A 268 10.30 4.71 6.71
CA PRO A 268 10.48 3.75 7.80
C PRO A 268 11.67 4.06 8.70
N TYR A 269 12.61 4.87 8.23
CA TYR A 269 13.77 5.33 8.99
C TYR A 269 13.46 6.48 9.96
N GLN A 270 12.33 7.16 9.80
CA GLN A 270 11.94 8.26 10.71
C GLN A 270 11.00 7.70 11.77
N ILE A 271 11.58 7.30 12.90
CA ILE A 271 10.85 6.80 14.05
C ILE A 271 10.29 7.95 14.86
N VAL A 272 9.02 7.86 15.23
CA VAL A 272 8.28 8.87 16.03
C VAL A 272 8.25 8.47 17.51
N GLY A 273 8.20 7.18 17.80
CA GLY A 273 8.13 6.62 19.12
C GLY A 273 7.75 5.15 19.05
N HIS A 274 7.28 4.59 20.15
CA HIS A 274 6.80 3.22 20.22
C HIS A 274 5.28 3.18 20.37
N ILE A 275 4.60 2.19 19.80
CA ILE A 275 3.12 2.10 19.80
C ILE A 275 2.53 2.08 21.21
N LEU A 276 3.28 1.59 22.18
CA LEU A 276 2.88 1.54 23.59
C LEU A 276 3.09 2.87 24.35
N ASP A 277 3.71 3.87 23.74
CA ASP A 277 3.82 5.19 24.34
C ASP A 277 2.42 5.79 24.54
N LYS A 278 2.16 6.34 25.72
CA LYS A 278 0.85 6.93 26.05
C LYS A 278 0.51 8.11 25.15
N ASP A 279 1.53 8.89 24.77
CA ASP A 279 1.44 10.13 23.97
C ASP A 279 1.77 9.94 22.49
N ILE A 280 1.77 8.68 21.98
CA ILE A 280 2.22 8.37 20.62
C ILE A 280 1.46 9.16 19.55
N MET A 281 0.16 9.37 19.69
CA MET A 281 -0.62 10.14 18.72
C MET A 281 -0.27 11.62 18.72
N ASP A 282 0.05 12.19 19.87
CA ASP A 282 0.51 13.57 19.98
C ASP A 282 1.88 13.75 19.35
N LYS A 283 2.81 12.83 19.63
CA LYS A 283 4.12 12.76 18.96
C LYS A 283 3.95 12.69 17.44
N LYS A 284 3.09 11.77 16.98
CA LYS A 284 2.86 11.56 15.56
C LYS A 284 2.36 12.81 14.85
N ARG A 285 1.40 13.53 15.41
CA ARG A 285 0.86 14.78 14.82
C ARG A 285 1.85 15.92 14.81
N LYS A 286 2.70 16.02 15.84
CA LYS A 286 3.69 17.10 15.98
C LYS A 286 4.97 16.86 15.17
N THR A 287 5.20 15.62 14.73
CA THR A 287 6.41 15.27 13.99
C THR A 287 6.36 15.85 12.57
N ILE A 288 7.39 16.59 12.21
CA ILE A 288 7.60 17.18 10.88
C ILE A 288 8.63 16.33 10.11
N THR A 289 8.49 16.26 8.81
CA THR A 289 9.43 15.57 7.92
C THR A 289 9.84 16.46 6.76
N ASP A 290 11.00 16.18 6.18
CA ASP A 290 11.41 16.78 4.92
C ASP A 290 10.60 16.17 3.76
N MET A 291 9.67 16.96 3.22
CA MET A 291 8.78 16.54 2.14
C MET A 291 9.50 16.37 0.80
N ARG A 292 10.70 16.98 0.63
CA ARG A 292 11.51 16.80 -0.59
C ARG A 292 12.00 15.37 -0.76
N MET A 293 12.04 14.62 0.34
CA MET A 293 12.42 13.20 0.37
C MET A 293 11.21 12.25 0.27
N CYS A 294 10.02 12.77 -0.04
CA CYS A 294 8.83 11.93 -0.20
C CYS A 294 8.79 11.25 -1.57
N ASP A 295 8.27 10.02 -1.58
CA ASP A 295 7.96 9.31 -2.82
C ASP A 295 6.90 10.07 -3.63
N ILE A 296 7.09 10.10 -4.94
CA ILE A 296 6.15 10.70 -5.89
C ILE A 296 5.73 9.62 -6.89
N PRO A 297 4.43 9.40 -7.10
CA PRO A 297 3.30 9.96 -6.37
C PRO A 297 3.04 9.22 -5.04
N CYS A 298 2.99 9.97 -3.95
CA CYS A 298 2.70 9.39 -2.64
C CYS A 298 1.22 9.03 -2.50
N ARG A 299 0.91 7.90 -1.83
CA ARG A 299 -0.48 7.49 -1.55
C ARG A 299 -1.23 8.46 -0.62
N MET A 300 -0.50 9.25 0.18
CA MET A 300 -1.08 10.25 1.07
C MET A 300 -1.33 11.59 0.39
N THR A 301 -0.88 11.80 -0.86
CA THR A 301 -1.06 13.08 -1.56
C THR A 301 -2.54 13.44 -1.70
N GLY A 302 -3.38 12.51 -2.15
CA GLY A 302 -4.84 12.76 -2.26
C GLY A 302 -5.49 13.08 -0.91
N PRO A 303 -5.40 12.20 0.10
CA PRO A 303 -5.89 12.48 1.45
C PRO A 303 -5.37 13.80 2.03
N ASN A 304 -4.08 14.07 1.83
CA ASN A 304 -3.45 15.28 2.33
C ASN A 304 -3.98 16.55 1.68
N PHE A 305 -4.24 16.50 0.37
CA PHE A 305 -4.83 17.59 -0.37
C PHE A 305 -6.24 17.92 0.13
N GLU A 306 -7.11 16.90 0.32
CA GLU A 306 -8.47 17.10 0.81
C GLU A 306 -8.48 17.63 2.26
N VAL A 307 -7.67 17.05 3.15
CA VAL A 307 -7.56 17.54 4.54
C VAL A 307 -7.02 18.96 4.57
N SER A 308 -6.01 19.30 3.75
CA SER A 308 -5.46 20.66 3.69
C SER A 308 -6.51 21.68 3.24
N LYS A 309 -7.32 21.34 2.23
CA LYS A 309 -8.42 22.22 1.78
C LYS A 309 -9.41 22.47 2.92
N LEU A 310 -9.86 21.41 3.58
CA LEU A 310 -10.82 21.52 4.67
C LEU A 310 -10.28 22.35 5.85
N LEU A 311 -8.97 22.24 6.17
CA LEU A 311 -8.33 23.02 7.21
C LEU A 311 -8.12 24.50 6.84
N GLN A 312 -8.05 24.82 5.54
CA GLN A 312 -7.84 26.19 5.05
C GLN A 312 -9.13 26.99 4.91
N HIS A 313 -10.29 26.35 4.80
CA HIS A 313 -11.58 27.03 4.72
C HIS A 313 -11.96 27.60 6.09
N LYS A 314 -11.60 28.87 6.30
CA LYS A 314 -11.92 29.62 7.52
C LYS A 314 -13.02 30.66 7.33
N CYS A 315 -13.66 30.72 6.17
CA CYS A 315 -14.60 31.77 5.85
C CYS A 315 -15.97 31.22 5.49
N ASP A 316 -16.98 31.88 6.06
CA ASP A 316 -18.38 31.86 5.65
C ASP A 316 -18.97 30.45 5.43
N VAL A 317 -18.76 29.57 6.42
CA VAL A 317 -19.29 28.19 6.40
C VAL A 317 -20.82 28.12 6.37
N GLU A 318 -21.48 29.25 6.59
CA GLU A 318 -22.96 29.40 6.50
C GLU A 318 -23.43 29.51 5.07
N PHE A 319 -22.57 29.76 4.11
CA PHE A 319 -22.94 29.91 2.70
C PHE A 319 -22.35 28.78 1.86
N ILE A 320 -23.23 27.93 1.32
CA ILE A 320 -22.90 26.84 0.41
C ILE A 320 -23.23 27.25 -1.02
#